data_e23e41dbbb423d35e100f02b59fb9f33
#
_entry.id   e23e41dbbb423d35e100f02b59fb9f33
#
_cell.length_a   1.000
_cell.length_b   1.000
_cell.length_c   1.000
_cell.angle_alpha   90.00
_cell.angle_beta   90.00
_cell.angle_gamma   90.00
#
_symmetry.space_group_name_H-M   'P 1'
#
loop_
_entity.id
_entity.type
_entity.pdbx_description
1 polymer ?
#
loop_
_entity_poly.entity_id
_entity_poly.type
_entity_poly.pdbx_seq_one_letter_code
_entity_poly.pdbx_strand_id
1 'polypeptide(L)'
;MNDTQFSLKARLQQPGLIVAPGVFDMVSLRLADSVGFDALYMTGFGAVASYSGLPDAGLATYTDMLGRVTAMANMARTPLIADADTGYGGLLNLRHTIRGYEAVGAAAIQLEDQEFPKKCGHTPVLSTADLESIGYKLAIFPVSALLGALHAMTGGNRAITASQ
;
A
#
# COMPACT_ATOMS: atom_id res chain seq x y z
N MET A 1 0.35 21.60 -1.43
CA MET A 1 0.14 20.57 -0.39
C MET A 1 -1.32 20.16 -0.49
N ASN A 2 -1.59 18.90 -0.80
CA ASN A 2 -2.97 18.41 -0.92
C ASN A 2 -3.63 18.33 0.46
N ASP A 3 -4.93 18.61 0.53
CA ASP A 3 -5.71 18.54 1.79
C ASP A 3 -5.59 17.17 2.49
N THR A 4 -5.36 16.09 1.73
CA THR A 4 -5.17 14.73 2.23
C THR A 4 -3.89 14.53 3.04
N GLN A 5 -2.79 15.22 2.69
CA GLN A 5 -1.52 15.14 3.45
C GLN A 5 -1.65 15.77 4.84
N PHE A 6 -2.36 16.89 4.91
CA PHE A 6 -2.67 17.53 6.20
C PHE A 6 -3.55 16.65 7.08
N SER A 7 -4.49 15.95 6.47
CA SER A 7 -5.43 15.07 7.16
C SER A 7 -4.72 13.92 7.88
N LEU A 8 -3.78 13.21 7.24
CA LEU A 8 -3.07 12.10 7.88
C LEU A 8 -2.18 12.56 9.05
N LYS A 9 -1.42 13.65 8.86
CA LYS A 9 -0.57 14.22 9.93
C LYS A 9 -1.41 14.64 11.15
N ALA A 10 -2.55 15.27 10.93
CA ALA A 10 -3.44 15.66 11.99
C ALA A 10 -4.06 14.44 12.70
N ARG A 11 -4.43 13.40 11.94
CA ARG A 11 -4.98 12.17 12.48
C ARG A 11 -3.98 11.39 13.34
N LEU A 12 -2.69 11.39 12.96
CA LEU A 12 -1.61 10.76 13.75
C LEU A 12 -1.40 11.40 15.13
N GLN A 13 -1.80 12.65 15.31
CA GLN A 13 -1.74 13.34 16.61
C GLN A 13 -2.93 13.00 17.52
N GLN A 14 -3.97 12.37 17.00
CA GLN A 14 -5.15 12.00 17.77
C GLN A 14 -4.97 10.64 18.45
N PRO A 15 -5.75 10.34 19.51
CA PRO A 15 -5.82 9.00 20.06
C PRO A 15 -6.32 7.98 19.05
N GLY A 16 -6.00 6.72 19.31
CA GLY A 16 -6.43 5.58 18.50
C GLY A 16 -5.41 5.16 17.45
N LEU A 17 -5.55 3.91 17.00
CA LEU A 17 -4.75 3.30 15.95
C LEU A 17 -5.35 3.62 14.59
N ILE A 18 -4.53 4.05 13.64
CA ILE A 18 -4.91 4.15 12.23
C ILE A 18 -4.74 2.78 11.59
N VAL A 19 -5.79 2.27 10.98
CA VAL A 19 -5.76 1.04 10.18
C VAL A 19 -5.73 1.43 8.71
N ALA A 20 -4.67 1.06 8.00
CA ALA A 20 -4.50 1.33 6.58
C ALA A 20 -4.50 0.00 5.78
N PRO A 21 -5.63 -0.36 5.15
CA PRO A 21 -5.71 -1.54 4.30
C PRO A 21 -4.88 -1.36 3.04
N GLY A 22 -4.31 -2.47 2.55
CA GLY A 22 -3.55 -2.51 1.32
C GLY A 22 -4.44 -2.40 0.09
N VAL A 23 -4.12 -1.45 -0.78
CA VAL A 23 -4.70 -1.29 -2.11
C VAL A 23 -3.63 -1.55 -3.16
N PHE A 24 -3.97 -2.20 -4.26
CA PHE A 24 -3.00 -2.66 -5.24
C PHE A 24 -3.33 -2.24 -6.68
N ASP A 25 -4.57 -1.79 -6.92
CA ASP A 25 -5.06 -1.27 -8.18
C ASP A 25 -6.18 -0.24 -7.96
N MET A 26 -6.70 0.33 -9.04
CA MET A 26 -7.75 1.34 -8.98
C MET A 26 -9.08 0.79 -8.48
N VAL A 27 -9.36 -0.50 -8.66
CA VAL A 27 -10.61 -1.13 -8.18
C VAL A 27 -10.56 -1.27 -6.66
N SER A 28 -9.46 -1.83 -6.13
CA SER A 28 -9.26 -1.97 -4.70
C SER A 28 -9.20 -0.62 -3.99
N LEU A 29 -8.59 0.41 -4.63
CA LEU A 29 -8.59 1.79 -4.12
C LEU A 29 -10.01 2.32 -3.95
N ARG A 30 -10.84 2.26 -4.98
CA ARG A 30 -12.21 2.77 -4.97
C ARG A 30 -13.10 2.07 -3.94
N LEU A 31 -12.93 0.76 -3.80
CA LEU A 31 -13.63 -0.02 -2.79
C LEU A 31 -13.20 0.41 -1.37
N ALA A 32 -11.91 0.52 -1.11
CA ALA A 32 -11.39 0.93 0.19
C ALA A 32 -11.81 2.37 0.54
N ASP A 33 -11.77 3.30 -0.41
CA ASP A 33 -12.28 4.68 -0.25
C ASP A 33 -13.76 4.71 0.18
N SER A 34 -14.57 3.76 -0.29
CA SER A 34 -15.99 3.69 0.04
C SER A 34 -16.28 3.18 1.45
N VAL A 35 -15.32 2.47 2.06
CA VAL A 35 -15.44 1.93 3.43
C VAL A 35 -15.20 3.01 4.49
N GLY A 36 -14.38 4.03 4.20
CA GLY A 36 -14.14 5.16 5.09
C GLY A 36 -13.01 4.95 6.10
N PHE A 37 -11.89 4.38 5.66
CA PHE A 37 -10.66 4.29 6.45
C PHE A 37 -9.99 5.66 6.63
N ASP A 38 -9.21 5.82 7.70
CA ASP A 38 -8.42 7.04 7.96
C ASP A 38 -7.21 7.19 7.01
N ALA A 39 -6.69 6.09 6.50
CA ALA A 39 -5.61 6.03 5.52
C ALA A 39 -5.71 4.76 4.66
N LEU A 40 -5.12 4.79 3.47
CA LEU A 40 -4.92 3.63 2.60
C LEU A 40 -3.42 3.40 2.39
N TYR A 41 -3.04 2.15 2.16
CA TYR A 41 -1.66 1.78 1.89
C TYR A 41 -1.53 1.19 0.47
N MET A 42 -0.83 1.87 -0.44
CA MET A 42 -0.49 1.28 -1.74
C MET A 42 0.62 0.25 -1.52
N THR A 43 0.27 -1.04 -1.61
CA THR A 43 1.21 -2.13 -1.44
C THR A 43 2.09 -2.30 -2.69
N GLY A 44 3.41 -2.30 -2.52
CA GLY A 44 4.36 -2.54 -3.61
C GLY A 44 4.18 -3.92 -4.20
N PHE A 45 4.14 -4.95 -3.36
CA PHE A 45 3.88 -6.34 -3.78
C PHE A 45 2.61 -6.47 -4.63
N GLY A 46 1.49 -5.94 -4.15
CA GLY A 46 0.22 -6.03 -4.86
C GLY A 46 0.21 -5.22 -6.15
N ALA A 47 0.81 -4.03 -6.15
CA ALA A 47 0.92 -3.18 -7.33
C ALA A 47 1.77 -3.84 -8.43
N VAL A 48 2.93 -4.41 -8.08
CA VAL A 48 3.78 -5.14 -9.03
C VAL A 48 3.06 -6.37 -9.57
N ALA A 49 2.47 -7.18 -8.69
CA ALA A 49 1.76 -8.40 -9.09
C ALA A 49 0.57 -8.10 -10.02
N SER A 50 -0.24 -7.10 -9.72
CA SER A 50 -1.44 -6.77 -10.49
C SER A 50 -1.11 -6.09 -11.83
N TYR A 51 -0.03 -5.32 -11.90
CA TYR A 51 0.35 -4.57 -13.09
C TYR A 51 1.21 -5.38 -14.06
N SER A 52 2.23 -6.08 -13.55
CA SER A 52 3.20 -6.79 -14.39
C SER A 52 3.04 -8.31 -14.39
N GLY A 53 2.27 -8.87 -13.45
CA GLY A 53 2.19 -10.32 -13.25
C GLY A 53 3.48 -10.92 -12.70
N LEU A 54 4.39 -10.10 -12.16
CA LEU A 54 5.70 -10.52 -11.66
C LEU A 54 5.73 -10.55 -10.14
N PRO A 55 6.62 -11.36 -9.54
CA PRO A 55 6.86 -11.32 -8.11
C PRO A 55 7.54 -10.01 -7.70
N ASP A 56 7.29 -9.57 -6.47
CA ASP A 56 7.97 -8.43 -5.86
C ASP A 56 9.42 -8.82 -5.44
N ALA A 57 10.30 -8.80 -6.40
CA ALA A 57 11.71 -9.19 -6.27
C ALA A 57 12.67 -8.06 -6.69
N GLY A 58 12.23 -6.80 -6.55
CA GLY A 58 13.01 -5.63 -6.94
C GLY A 58 13.07 -5.41 -8.46
N LEU A 59 12.08 -5.91 -9.21
CA LEU A 59 12.01 -5.76 -10.67
C LEU A 59 11.34 -4.46 -11.11
N ALA A 60 10.42 -3.93 -10.31
CA ALA A 60 9.77 -2.66 -10.60
C ALA A 60 10.73 -1.49 -10.42
N THR A 61 10.71 -0.57 -11.37
CA THR A 61 11.52 0.64 -11.32
C THR A 61 10.78 1.77 -10.59
N TYR A 62 11.54 2.81 -10.19
CA TYR A 62 10.95 4.06 -9.69
C TYR A 62 9.86 4.60 -10.63
N THR A 63 10.09 4.60 -11.95
CA THR A 63 9.14 5.13 -12.93
C THR A 63 7.84 4.33 -12.97
N ASP A 64 7.94 3.00 -12.90
CA ASP A 64 6.77 2.12 -12.86
C ASP A 64 5.90 2.43 -11.64
N MET A 65 6.53 2.52 -10.48
CA MET A 65 5.83 2.75 -9.22
C MET A 65 5.31 4.19 -9.10
N LEU A 66 6.07 5.20 -9.56
CA LEU A 66 5.61 6.58 -9.58
C LEU A 66 4.33 6.73 -10.40
N GLY A 67 4.24 6.03 -11.54
CA GLY A 67 3.01 6.00 -12.35
C GLY A 67 1.80 5.44 -11.58
N ARG A 68 2.00 4.40 -10.78
CA ARG A 68 0.94 3.82 -9.92
C ARG A 68 0.53 4.77 -8.80
N VAL A 69 1.52 5.32 -8.07
CA VAL A 69 1.27 6.31 -7.02
C VAL A 69 0.51 7.51 -7.57
N THR A 70 0.93 8.04 -8.74
CA THR A 70 0.28 9.18 -9.41
C THR A 70 -1.20 8.89 -9.69
N ALA A 71 -1.48 7.74 -10.31
CA ALA A 71 -2.86 7.37 -10.63
C ALA A 71 -3.73 7.24 -9.38
N MET A 72 -3.21 6.57 -8.34
CA MET A 72 -3.94 6.36 -7.10
C MET A 72 -4.10 7.64 -6.29
N ALA A 73 -3.04 8.42 -6.08
CA ALA A 73 -3.08 9.64 -5.28
C ALA A 73 -4.01 10.71 -5.87
N ASN A 74 -4.08 10.80 -7.21
CA ASN A 74 -4.99 11.73 -7.88
C ASN A 74 -6.48 11.36 -7.72
N MET A 75 -6.78 10.09 -7.48
CA MET A 75 -8.17 9.59 -7.40
C MET A 75 -8.61 9.25 -5.98
N ALA A 76 -7.66 9.07 -5.05
CA ALA A 76 -7.95 8.78 -3.66
C ALA A 76 -8.57 9.98 -2.96
N ARG A 77 -9.64 9.75 -2.21
CA ARG A 77 -10.22 10.72 -1.27
C ARG A 77 -9.59 10.57 0.11
N THR A 78 -9.16 9.36 0.43
CA THR A 78 -8.49 8.99 1.68
C THR A 78 -6.98 9.18 1.51
N PRO A 79 -6.26 9.67 2.54
CA PRO A 79 -4.80 9.79 2.50
C PRO A 79 -4.11 8.49 2.09
N LEU A 80 -3.26 8.56 1.06
CA LEU A 80 -2.55 7.40 0.53
C LEU A 80 -1.12 7.35 1.07
N ILE A 81 -0.78 6.27 1.75
CA ILE A 81 0.60 5.90 2.13
C ILE A 81 1.15 5.05 0.98
N ALA A 82 2.28 5.41 0.41
CA ALA A 82 2.87 4.70 -0.73
C ALA A 82 4.09 3.89 -0.32
N ASP A 83 4.13 2.63 -0.78
CA ASP A 83 5.32 1.78 -0.70
C ASP A 83 6.39 2.30 -1.67
N ALA A 84 7.58 2.51 -1.18
CA ALA A 84 8.73 2.95 -1.97
C ALA A 84 9.92 1.97 -1.85
N ASP A 85 9.66 0.75 -1.42
CA ASP A 85 10.69 -0.27 -1.22
C ASP A 85 11.89 0.28 -0.44
N THR A 86 13.10 0.10 -0.97
CA THR A 86 14.35 0.67 -0.40
C THR A 86 14.73 2.02 -1.04
N GLY A 87 13.82 2.64 -1.82
CA GLY A 87 14.04 3.92 -2.50
C GLY A 87 14.61 3.83 -3.91
N TYR A 88 14.60 2.63 -4.51
CA TYR A 88 15.01 2.35 -5.91
C TYR A 88 16.46 2.71 -6.25
N GLY A 89 17.36 2.56 -5.27
CA GLY A 89 18.79 2.78 -5.46
C GLY A 89 19.49 3.44 -4.30
N GLY A 90 20.62 4.11 -4.55
CA GLY A 90 21.40 4.76 -3.49
C GLY A 90 20.75 6.06 -2.97
N LEU A 91 21.46 6.77 -2.08
CA LEU A 91 20.95 7.95 -1.37
C LEU A 91 20.36 9.04 -2.29
N LEU A 92 20.94 9.27 -3.45
CA LEU A 92 20.42 10.26 -4.41
C LEU A 92 19.12 9.79 -5.06
N ASN A 93 19.00 8.48 -5.33
CA ASN A 93 17.76 7.89 -5.82
C ASN A 93 16.66 7.99 -4.79
N LEU A 94 16.95 7.65 -3.53
CA LEU A 94 16.02 7.79 -2.42
C LEU A 94 15.47 9.22 -2.31
N ARG A 95 16.35 10.22 -2.36
CA ARG A 95 15.92 11.62 -2.36
C ARG A 95 15.02 11.97 -3.55
N HIS A 96 15.34 11.43 -4.72
CA HIS A 96 14.52 11.62 -5.93
C HIS A 96 13.14 10.97 -5.78
N THR A 97 13.10 9.74 -5.25
CA THR A 97 11.86 9.00 -4.99
C THR A 97 10.95 9.75 -4.02
N ILE A 98 11.48 10.21 -2.89
CA ILE A 98 10.70 10.96 -1.89
C ILE A 98 10.07 12.20 -2.55
N ARG A 99 10.85 12.99 -3.26
CA ARG A 99 10.35 14.20 -3.95
C ARG A 99 9.30 13.91 -5.01
N GLY A 100 9.51 12.82 -5.78
CA GLY A 100 8.55 12.41 -6.80
C GLY A 100 7.21 11.99 -6.20
N TYR A 101 7.23 11.18 -5.15
CA TYR A 101 6.02 10.72 -4.47
C TYR A 101 5.28 11.86 -3.77
N GLU A 102 6.02 12.76 -3.13
CA GLU A 102 5.46 13.96 -2.52
C GLU A 102 4.79 14.86 -3.57
N ALA A 103 5.45 15.07 -4.72
CA ALA A 103 4.95 15.92 -5.79
C ALA A 103 3.64 15.40 -6.40
N VAL A 104 3.44 14.09 -6.45
CA VAL A 104 2.21 13.47 -6.98
C VAL A 104 1.12 13.28 -5.92
N GLY A 105 1.36 13.67 -4.67
CA GLY A 105 0.34 13.76 -3.63
C GLY A 105 0.26 12.55 -2.68
N ALA A 106 1.28 11.71 -2.60
CA ALA A 106 1.35 10.72 -1.53
C ALA A 106 1.33 11.41 -0.16
N ALA A 107 0.46 10.94 0.74
CA ALA A 107 0.31 11.52 2.08
C ALA A 107 1.43 11.09 3.03
N ALA A 108 2.00 9.91 2.79
CA ALA A 108 3.19 9.38 3.46
C ALA A 108 3.89 8.36 2.57
N ILE A 109 5.12 8.01 2.93
CA ILE A 109 5.95 7.05 2.20
C ILE A 109 6.46 6.02 3.21
N GLN A 110 6.33 4.74 2.87
CA GLN A 110 6.96 3.66 3.61
C GLN A 110 8.29 3.32 2.91
N LEU A 111 9.36 3.29 3.67
CA LEU A 111 10.69 2.89 3.24
C LEU A 111 11.15 1.69 4.05
N GLU A 112 11.79 0.75 3.40
CA GLU A 112 12.30 -0.45 4.03
C GLU A 112 13.83 -0.40 4.14
N ASP A 113 14.34 -0.91 5.25
CA ASP A 113 15.76 -1.18 5.46
C ASP A 113 16.05 -2.67 5.23
N GLN A 114 15.91 -3.10 3.97
CA GLN A 114 16.06 -4.49 3.55
C GLN A 114 16.94 -4.62 2.31
N GLU A 115 17.53 -5.81 2.15
CA GLU A 115 18.19 -6.23 0.91
C GLU A 115 17.27 -7.15 0.10
N PHE A 116 17.24 -6.99 -1.22
CA PHE A 116 16.55 -7.91 -2.11
C PHE A 116 17.41 -9.14 -2.45
N PRO A 117 16.79 -10.34 -2.66
CA PRO A 117 15.36 -10.62 -2.48
C PRO A 117 14.95 -10.69 -1.00
N LYS A 118 13.76 -10.16 -0.70
CA LYS A 118 13.22 -10.12 0.66
C LYS A 118 13.09 -11.52 1.25
N LYS A 119 13.55 -11.71 2.50
CA LYS A 119 13.29 -12.92 3.26
C LYS A 119 11.98 -12.75 4.03
N CYS A 120 11.05 -13.71 3.88
CA CYS A 120 9.83 -13.74 4.68
C CYS A 120 10.16 -13.83 6.17
N GLY A 121 9.66 -12.87 6.96
CA GLY A 121 9.70 -12.94 8.42
C GLY A 121 8.57 -13.81 8.97
N HIS A 122 8.74 -14.33 10.18
CA HIS A 122 7.72 -15.05 10.94
C HIS A 122 7.19 -14.19 12.09
N THR A 123 6.81 -12.94 11.80
CA THR A 123 6.23 -12.06 12.83
C THR A 123 4.80 -12.52 13.14
N PRO A 124 4.45 -12.71 14.43
CA PRO A 124 3.08 -13.04 14.81
C PRO A 124 2.11 -11.94 14.38
N VAL A 125 0.95 -12.33 13.87
CA VAL A 125 -0.13 -11.38 13.57
C VAL A 125 -0.81 -11.00 14.89
N LEU A 126 -0.69 -9.73 15.27
CA LEU A 126 -1.34 -9.16 16.44
C LEU A 126 -2.68 -8.53 16.06
N SER A 127 -3.61 -8.49 17.00
CA SER A 127 -4.85 -7.75 16.81
C SER A 127 -4.61 -6.24 16.82
N THR A 128 -5.53 -5.47 16.24
CA THR A 128 -5.44 -3.99 16.28
C THR A 128 -5.46 -3.46 17.72
N ALA A 129 -6.20 -4.11 18.62
CA ALA A 129 -6.23 -3.75 20.04
C ALA A 129 -4.88 -3.99 20.73
N ASP A 130 -4.21 -5.11 20.43
CA ASP A 130 -2.88 -5.39 20.97
C ASP A 130 -1.86 -4.36 20.45
N LEU A 131 -1.88 -4.06 19.15
CA LEU A 131 -1.00 -3.05 18.55
C LEU A 131 -1.20 -1.66 19.20
N GLU A 132 -2.45 -1.26 19.41
CA GLU A 132 -2.76 0.00 20.09
C GLU A 132 -2.25 0.01 21.53
N SER A 133 -2.45 -1.08 22.27
CA SER A 133 -2.05 -1.19 23.68
C SER A 133 -0.54 -1.05 23.90
N ILE A 134 0.27 -1.51 22.95
CA ILE A 134 1.74 -1.36 22.99
C ILE A 134 2.23 -0.05 22.37
N GLY A 135 1.31 0.83 21.94
CA GLY A 135 1.60 2.22 21.55
C GLY A 135 1.78 2.49 20.06
N TYR A 136 1.48 1.54 19.18
CA TYR A 136 1.49 1.81 17.74
C TYR A 136 0.41 2.82 17.37
N LYS A 137 0.72 3.69 16.40
CA LYS A 137 -0.19 4.71 15.87
C LYS A 137 -0.75 4.39 14.49
N LEU A 138 -0.07 3.49 13.78
CA LEU A 138 -0.44 3.09 12.42
C LEU A 138 -0.16 1.59 12.24
N ALA A 139 -1.12 0.87 11.71
CA ALA A 139 -0.96 -0.51 11.25
C ALA A 139 -1.33 -0.60 9.78
N ILE A 140 -0.43 -1.14 8.97
CA ILE A 140 -0.67 -1.42 7.55
C ILE A 140 -1.01 -2.89 7.37
N PHE A 141 -1.97 -3.19 6.48
CA PHE A 141 -2.39 -4.55 6.11
C PHE A 141 -2.18 -4.77 4.60
N PRO A 142 -0.93 -4.97 4.16
CA PRO A 142 -0.53 -4.84 2.75
C PRO A 142 -1.24 -5.79 1.79
N VAL A 143 -1.49 -7.03 2.19
CA VAL A 143 -1.92 -8.10 1.28
C VAL A 143 -3.33 -8.63 1.54
N SER A 144 -4.03 -8.16 2.56
CA SER A 144 -5.33 -8.72 2.95
C SER A 144 -6.38 -8.63 1.84
N ALA A 145 -6.52 -7.48 1.20
CA ALA A 145 -7.45 -7.30 0.10
C ALA A 145 -7.02 -8.09 -1.15
N LEU A 146 -5.72 -8.17 -1.44
CA LEU A 146 -5.20 -8.94 -2.56
C LEU A 146 -5.49 -10.45 -2.40
N LEU A 147 -5.23 -11.00 -1.23
CA LEU A 147 -5.51 -12.41 -0.94
C LEU A 147 -7.00 -12.73 -1.03
N GLY A 148 -7.84 -11.84 -0.49
CA GLY A 148 -9.30 -11.94 -0.62
C GLY A 148 -9.77 -11.93 -2.08
N ALA A 149 -9.24 -11.01 -2.90
CA ALA A 149 -9.54 -10.93 -4.32
C ALA A 149 -9.09 -12.19 -5.09
N LEU A 150 -7.87 -12.68 -4.84
CA LEU A 150 -7.36 -13.89 -5.47
C LEU A 150 -8.22 -15.12 -5.13
N HIS A 151 -8.65 -15.24 -3.86
CA HIS A 151 -9.54 -16.32 -3.44
C HIS A 151 -10.89 -16.27 -4.17
N ALA A 152 -11.51 -15.09 -4.20
CA ALA A 152 -12.80 -14.90 -4.88
C ALA A 152 -12.73 -15.14 -6.40
N MET A 153 -11.71 -14.62 -7.07
CA MET A 153 -11.48 -14.82 -8.50
C MET A 153 -11.23 -16.30 -8.84
N THR A 154 -10.47 -17.01 -8.02
CA THR A 154 -10.22 -18.45 -8.21
C THR A 154 -11.52 -19.25 -8.10
N GLY A 155 -12.36 -18.95 -7.12
CA GLY A 155 -13.68 -19.56 -6.95
C GLY A 155 -14.61 -19.28 -8.14
N GLY A 156 -14.69 -18.02 -8.58
CA GLY A 156 -15.47 -17.59 -9.73
C GLY A 156 -15.07 -18.30 -11.02
N ASN A 157 -13.77 -18.36 -11.32
CA ASN A 157 -13.26 -19.03 -12.51
C ASN A 157 -13.57 -20.53 -12.53
N ARG A 158 -13.45 -21.22 -11.38
CA ARG A 158 -13.83 -22.62 -11.25
C ARG A 158 -15.34 -22.85 -11.48
N ALA A 159 -16.18 -21.94 -10.99
CA ALA A 159 -17.64 -22.03 -11.21
C ALA A 159 -18.01 -21.89 -12.69
N ILE A 160 -17.37 -20.98 -13.43
CA ILE A 160 -17.55 -20.81 -14.87
C ILE A 160 -17.15 -22.08 -15.63
N THR A 161 -15.99 -22.69 -15.30
CA THR A 161 -15.53 -23.91 -15.95
C THR A 161 -16.46 -25.09 -15.68
N ALA A 162 -17.04 -25.20 -14.49
CA ALA A 162 -17.97 -26.27 -14.14
C ALA A 162 -19.35 -26.14 -14.78
N SER A 163 -19.70 -24.96 -15.34
CA SER A 163 -20.99 -24.70 -16.01
C SER A 163 -20.95 -24.91 -17.55
N GLN A 164 -19.79 -25.28 -18.12
CA GLN A 164 -19.60 -25.63 -19.52
C GLN A 164 -19.65 -27.14 -19.73
#